data_55fdc7af23b8c93e6b9f16a21172ca0e
#
_entry.id   55fdc7af23b8c93e6b9f16a21172ca0e
#
_cell.length_a   1.000
_cell.length_b   1.000
_cell.length_c   1.000
_cell.angle_alpha   90.00
_cell.angle_beta   90.00
_cell.angle_gamma   90.00
#
_symmetry.space_group_name_H-M   'P 1'
#
loop_
_entity.id
_entity.type
_entity.pdbx_description
1 polymer ?
#
loop_
_entity_poly.entity_id
_entity_poly.type
_entity_poly.pdbx_seq_one_letter_code
_entity_poly.pdbx_strand_id
1 'polypeptide(L)'
;MLRSLKSLDGFRIAAVDGELGQVRDIYFDDQKWTVRYFEVDTGGWLSGRMVLLSPAVVAGVDWDERLLRVNLSRQQVQNSPGQDTALPVSRQHEMALSRYYGTPHYWQGPFLWGYTGFPSLIDPIPWDPNTDQLAGTPVDEEPAQGDPHLRTKDEVVGYQIEAQDGGIGHVEDLLFTLQDWHIARIVVNTRDWLPGRHVLISPEAIAELSWEEKSVRVYASRAEIESSPEYDSRRPPEEEEADRPPGSRIIPPLNLNSEGGEGSNRRP
;
A
#
# COMPACT_ATOMS: atom_id res chain seq x y z
N MET A 1 13.22 -3.80 -0.01
CA MET A 1 12.75 -4.70 -1.12
C MET A 1 11.25 -4.54 -1.27
N LEU A 2 10.81 -4.19 -2.48
CA LEU A 2 9.39 -4.09 -2.82
C LEU A 2 8.77 -5.47 -2.98
N ARG A 3 7.50 -5.60 -2.64
CA ARG A 3 6.68 -6.81 -2.77
C ARG A 3 5.38 -6.50 -3.50
N SER A 4 4.91 -7.46 -4.26
CA SER A 4 3.64 -7.39 -4.99
C SER A 4 2.46 -7.59 -4.02
N LEU A 5 1.44 -6.73 -4.10
CA LEU A 5 0.19 -6.93 -3.34
C LEU A 5 -0.56 -8.18 -3.81
N LYS A 6 -0.57 -8.47 -5.11
CA LYS A 6 -1.14 -9.72 -5.64
C LYS A 6 -0.49 -10.96 -5.05
N SER A 7 0.79 -10.91 -4.69
CA SER A 7 1.46 -12.07 -4.10
C SER A 7 0.90 -12.46 -2.73
N LEU A 8 0.20 -11.55 -2.05
CA LEU A 8 -0.45 -11.82 -0.76
C LEU A 8 -1.81 -12.52 -0.91
N ASP A 9 -2.38 -12.60 -2.11
CA ASP A 9 -3.64 -13.28 -2.33
C ASP A 9 -3.55 -14.75 -1.88
N GLY A 10 -4.50 -15.18 -1.06
CA GLY A 10 -4.52 -16.52 -0.53
C GLY A 10 -3.43 -16.83 0.51
N PHE A 11 -2.68 -15.83 1.00
CA PHE A 11 -1.81 -16.05 2.17
C PHE A 11 -2.65 -16.45 3.37
N ARG A 12 -2.23 -17.52 4.04
CA ARG A 12 -2.86 -17.94 5.29
C ARG A 12 -2.57 -16.93 6.39
N ILE A 13 -3.48 -16.75 7.30
CA ILE A 13 -3.29 -15.88 8.47
C ILE A 13 -3.34 -16.74 9.72
N ALA A 14 -2.28 -16.65 10.52
CA ALA A 14 -2.16 -17.34 11.79
C ALA A 14 -2.23 -16.37 12.96
N ALA A 15 -3.20 -16.59 13.85
CA ALA A 15 -3.26 -16.01 15.17
C ALA A 15 -2.29 -16.73 16.13
N VAL A 16 -2.15 -16.22 17.35
CA VAL A 16 -1.30 -16.83 18.39
C VAL A 16 -1.79 -18.22 18.83
N ASP A 17 -3.06 -18.53 18.62
CA ASP A 17 -3.75 -19.76 19.08
C ASP A 17 -4.37 -20.58 17.94
N GLY A 18 -4.03 -20.28 16.69
CA GLY A 18 -4.46 -21.07 15.54
C GLY A 18 -4.67 -20.29 14.26
N GLU A 19 -5.09 -20.96 13.21
CA GLU A 19 -5.33 -20.36 11.90
C GLU A 19 -6.64 -19.55 11.90
N LEU A 20 -6.60 -18.39 11.25
CA LEU A 20 -7.76 -17.48 11.09
C LEU A 20 -8.46 -17.64 9.76
N GLY A 21 -7.72 -17.94 8.70
CA GLY A 21 -8.21 -17.99 7.34
C GLY A 21 -7.16 -17.54 6.34
N GLN A 22 -7.61 -16.89 5.28
CA GLN A 22 -6.72 -16.44 4.20
C GLN A 22 -7.05 -15.04 3.73
N VAL A 23 -6.04 -14.34 3.21
CA VAL A 23 -6.21 -13.04 2.56
C VAL A 23 -7.07 -13.20 1.31
N ARG A 24 -8.19 -12.46 1.26
CA ARG A 24 -9.13 -12.43 0.14
C ARG A 24 -8.87 -11.22 -0.76
N ASP A 25 -8.72 -10.04 -0.14
CA ASP A 25 -8.40 -8.79 -0.81
C ASP A 25 -7.63 -7.86 0.15
N ILE A 26 -7.18 -6.74 -0.35
CA ILE A 26 -6.37 -5.77 0.40
C ILE A 26 -6.93 -4.37 0.17
N TYR A 27 -7.28 -3.70 1.26
CA TYR A 27 -7.69 -2.30 1.24
C TYR A 27 -6.50 -1.38 1.42
N PHE A 28 -6.45 -0.33 0.62
CA PHE A 28 -5.47 0.74 0.74
C PHE A 28 -6.13 2.12 0.61
N ASP A 29 -5.48 3.12 1.16
CA ASP A 29 -5.85 4.52 1.11
C ASP A 29 -5.19 5.16 -0.11
N ASP A 30 -5.98 5.73 -1.03
CA ASP A 30 -5.53 6.33 -2.28
C ASP A 30 -4.92 7.75 -2.12
N GLN A 31 -5.02 8.35 -0.94
CA GLN A 31 -4.37 9.63 -0.64
C GLN A 31 -2.91 9.44 -0.19
N LYS A 32 -2.69 8.50 0.74
CA LYS A 32 -1.35 8.20 1.28
C LYS A 32 -0.73 6.94 0.67
N TRP A 33 -1.42 6.29 -0.25
CA TRP A 33 -0.98 5.07 -0.93
C TRP A 33 -0.43 4.03 0.05
N THR A 34 -1.21 3.71 1.06
CA THR A 34 -0.79 2.83 2.15
C THR A 34 -1.84 1.75 2.39
N VAL A 35 -1.39 0.50 2.53
CA VAL A 35 -2.26 -0.62 2.90
C VAL A 35 -2.85 -0.38 4.28
N ARG A 36 -4.17 -0.50 4.41
CA ARG A 36 -4.90 -0.25 5.66
C ARG A 36 -5.47 -1.50 6.28
N TYR A 37 -6.00 -2.40 5.43
CA TYR A 37 -6.61 -3.64 5.93
C TYR A 37 -6.37 -4.79 4.97
N PHE A 38 -6.24 -5.98 5.54
CA PHE A 38 -6.44 -7.25 4.85
C PHE A 38 -7.89 -7.65 5.05
N GLU A 39 -8.60 -7.92 3.98
CA GLU A 39 -9.86 -8.64 4.02
C GLU A 39 -9.55 -10.13 4.13
N VAL A 40 -10.05 -10.75 5.19
CA VAL A 40 -9.73 -12.13 5.53
C VAL A 40 -10.99 -12.98 5.42
N ASP A 41 -10.94 -13.98 4.55
CA ASP A 41 -11.93 -15.05 4.54
C ASP A 41 -11.62 -16.04 5.67
N THR A 42 -12.49 -16.07 6.67
CA THR A 42 -12.31 -16.95 7.83
C THR A 42 -12.74 -18.40 7.57
N GLY A 43 -13.30 -18.70 6.40
CA GLY A 43 -13.78 -20.04 6.08
C GLY A 43 -14.81 -20.57 7.06
N GLY A 44 -14.79 -21.88 7.28
CA GLY A 44 -15.84 -22.54 8.07
C GLY A 44 -15.84 -22.28 9.58
N TRP A 45 -14.69 -21.84 10.17
CA TRP A 45 -14.62 -21.71 11.62
C TRP A 45 -15.40 -20.50 12.18
N LEU A 46 -15.61 -19.45 11.38
CA LEU A 46 -16.43 -18.30 11.74
C LEU A 46 -17.58 -18.12 10.74
N SER A 47 -18.15 -19.22 10.27
CA SER A 47 -19.31 -19.26 9.36
C SER A 47 -19.09 -18.45 8.06
N GLY A 48 -17.87 -18.39 7.55
CA GLY A 48 -17.52 -17.65 6.33
C GLY A 48 -17.55 -16.13 6.49
N ARG A 49 -17.50 -15.62 7.72
CA ARG A 49 -17.46 -14.18 7.98
C ARG A 49 -16.18 -13.57 7.46
N MET A 50 -16.28 -12.48 6.72
CA MET A 50 -15.14 -11.63 6.38
C MET A 50 -14.77 -10.74 7.57
N VAL A 51 -13.49 -10.58 7.81
CA VAL A 51 -12.96 -9.69 8.84
C VAL A 51 -11.86 -8.80 8.25
N LEU A 52 -11.72 -7.60 8.80
CA LEU A 52 -10.66 -6.68 8.43
C LEU A 52 -9.57 -6.66 9.50
N LEU A 53 -8.32 -6.90 9.07
CA LEU A 53 -7.15 -6.85 9.94
C LEU A 53 -6.18 -5.79 9.44
N SER A 54 -5.82 -4.84 10.31
CA SER A 54 -4.81 -3.83 9.98
C SER A 54 -3.40 -4.41 9.96
N PRO A 55 -2.49 -3.94 9.09
CA PRO A 55 -1.06 -4.24 9.17
C PRO A 55 -0.44 -3.99 10.54
N ALA A 56 -1.01 -3.13 11.37
CA ALA A 56 -0.53 -2.86 12.73
C ALA A 56 -0.57 -4.08 13.67
N VAL A 57 -1.41 -5.08 13.36
CA VAL A 57 -1.46 -6.34 14.15
C VAL A 57 -0.53 -7.42 13.61
N VAL A 58 0.17 -7.18 12.48
CA VAL A 58 1.07 -8.15 11.86
C VAL A 58 2.35 -8.28 12.67
N ALA A 59 2.66 -9.49 13.09
CA ALA A 59 3.89 -9.84 13.79
C ALA A 59 5.01 -10.28 12.84
N GLY A 60 4.65 -10.77 11.66
CA GLY A 60 5.63 -11.20 10.66
C GLY A 60 4.99 -11.81 9.42
N VAL A 61 5.75 -11.81 8.33
CA VAL A 61 5.37 -12.39 7.04
C VAL A 61 6.39 -13.46 6.67
N ASP A 62 5.90 -14.67 6.44
CA ASP A 62 6.67 -15.79 5.93
C ASP A 62 6.30 -16.02 4.47
N TRP A 63 7.18 -15.64 3.56
CA TRP A 63 6.93 -15.67 2.12
C TRP A 63 6.98 -17.09 1.56
N ASP A 64 7.84 -17.95 2.12
CA ASP A 64 8.01 -19.32 1.66
C ASP A 64 6.79 -20.17 2.04
N GLU A 65 6.32 -20.01 3.28
CA GLU A 65 5.13 -20.67 3.80
C GLU A 65 3.82 -19.98 3.38
N ARG A 66 3.89 -18.81 2.74
CA ARG A 66 2.74 -17.95 2.41
C ARG A 66 1.86 -17.70 3.63
N LEU A 67 2.47 -17.19 4.70
CA LEU A 67 1.85 -17.06 6.01
C LEU A 67 2.06 -15.67 6.60
N LEU A 68 0.96 -15.02 6.97
CA LEU A 68 0.93 -13.82 7.81
C LEU A 68 0.68 -14.23 9.26
N ARG A 69 1.59 -13.87 10.16
CA ARG A 69 1.39 -14.06 11.61
C ARG A 69 0.88 -12.76 12.22
N VAL A 70 -0.17 -12.86 13.04
CA VAL A 70 -0.76 -11.70 13.71
C VAL A 70 -0.75 -11.88 15.24
N ASN A 71 -0.57 -10.77 15.96
CA ASN A 71 -0.58 -10.72 17.44
C ASN A 71 -2.01 -10.66 17.99
N LEU A 72 -2.89 -11.51 17.49
CA LEU A 72 -4.29 -11.63 17.90
C LEU A 72 -4.62 -13.08 18.21
N SER A 73 -5.57 -13.31 19.13
CA SER A 73 -6.19 -14.61 19.31
C SER A 73 -7.41 -14.79 18.41
N ARG A 74 -7.79 -16.03 18.14
CA ARG A 74 -9.04 -16.34 17.41
C ARG A 74 -10.26 -15.71 18.09
N GLN A 75 -10.29 -15.70 19.42
CA GLN A 75 -11.39 -15.11 20.18
C GLN A 75 -11.48 -13.59 19.94
N GLN A 76 -10.34 -12.87 19.91
CA GLN A 76 -10.33 -11.44 19.56
C GLN A 76 -10.89 -11.21 18.15
N VAL A 77 -10.49 -12.02 17.17
CA VAL A 77 -11.01 -11.88 15.81
C VAL A 77 -12.50 -12.24 15.74
N GLN A 78 -12.92 -13.26 16.47
CA GLN A 78 -14.34 -13.65 16.54
C GLN A 78 -15.23 -12.53 17.10
N ASN A 79 -14.76 -11.79 18.09
CA ASN A 79 -15.51 -10.74 18.77
C ASN A 79 -15.32 -9.35 18.12
N SER A 80 -14.54 -9.24 17.05
CA SER A 80 -14.32 -7.98 16.36
C SER A 80 -15.60 -7.41 15.74
N PRO A 81 -15.69 -6.10 15.51
CA PRO A 81 -16.77 -5.50 14.77
C PRO A 81 -16.99 -6.21 13.43
N GLY A 82 -18.24 -6.57 13.13
CA GLY A 82 -18.61 -7.24 11.88
C GLY A 82 -18.60 -6.26 10.72
N GLN A 83 -18.13 -6.70 9.56
CA GLN A 83 -18.30 -5.97 8.31
C GLN A 83 -19.51 -6.52 7.55
N ASP A 84 -20.37 -5.63 7.07
CA ASP A 84 -21.32 -5.96 6.02
C ASP A 84 -20.60 -5.83 4.67
N THR A 85 -20.21 -6.97 4.10
CA THR A 85 -19.47 -7.00 2.83
C THR A 85 -20.26 -6.49 1.62
N ALA A 86 -21.57 -6.26 1.79
CA ALA A 86 -22.39 -5.64 0.77
C ALA A 86 -22.27 -4.10 0.75
N LEU A 87 -21.66 -3.52 1.78
CA LEU A 87 -21.48 -2.07 1.92
C LEU A 87 -19.99 -1.71 1.92
N PRO A 88 -19.61 -0.55 1.35
CA PRO A 88 -18.26 -0.02 1.48
C PRO A 88 -17.89 0.18 2.94
N VAL A 89 -16.60 0.02 3.24
CA VAL A 89 -16.07 0.26 4.59
C VAL A 89 -16.24 1.74 4.93
N SER A 90 -17.02 2.03 5.96
CA SER A 90 -17.23 3.40 6.40
C SER A 90 -16.19 3.84 7.42
N ARG A 91 -15.94 5.14 7.52
CA ARG A 91 -15.05 5.71 8.55
C ARG A 91 -15.48 5.32 9.97
N GLN A 92 -16.78 5.21 10.23
CA GLN A 92 -17.31 4.76 11.52
C GLN A 92 -16.91 3.30 11.81
N HIS A 93 -16.94 2.43 10.79
CA HIS A 93 -16.49 1.05 10.93
C HIS A 93 -14.98 0.98 11.21
N GLU A 94 -14.17 1.78 10.50
CA GLU A 94 -12.73 1.89 10.75
C GLU A 94 -12.43 2.39 12.17
N MET A 95 -13.19 3.37 12.67
CA MET A 95 -13.07 3.84 14.06
C MET A 95 -13.39 2.74 15.06
N ALA A 96 -14.41 1.94 14.81
CA ALA A 96 -14.77 0.79 15.66
C ALA A 96 -13.67 -0.27 15.67
N LEU A 97 -13.08 -0.59 14.50
CA LEU A 97 -11.95 -1.51 14.39
C LEU A 97 -10.71 -0.98 15.11
N SER A 98 -10.38 0.30 14.91
CA SER A 98 -9.23 0.94 15.58
C SER A 98 -9.35 0.90 17.10
N ARG A 99 -10.52 1.24 17.63
CA ARG A 99 -10.79 1.15 19.08
C ARG A 99 -10.69 -0.29 19.59
N TYR A 100 -11.20 -1.23 18.82
CA TYR A 100 -11.22 -2.64 19.20
C TYR A 100 -9.82 -3.27 19.23
N TYR A 101 -9.01 -3.02 18.22
CA TYR A 101 -7.69 -3.61 18.07
C TYR A 101 -6.55 -2.76 18.68
N GLY A 102 -6.83 -1.52 19.10
CA GLY A 102 -5.81 -0.60 19.59
C GLY A 102 -4.89 -0.10 18.47
N THR A 103 -5.42 0.06 17.26
CA THR A 103 -4.65 0.57 16.12
C THR A 103 -4.80 2.09 15.99
N PRO A 104 -3.79 2.82 15.46
CA PRO A 104 -3.89 4.26 15.30
C PRO A 104 -4.94 4.65 14.26
N HIS A 105 -5.54 5.82 14.45
CA HIS A 105 -6.34 6.47 13.43
C HIS A 105 -5.40 7.05 12.37
N TYR A 106 -5.12 6.31 11.30
CA TYR A 106 -4.13 6.68 10.28
C TYR A 106 -4.47 7.99 9.54
N TRP A 107 -5.75 8.38 9.50
CA TRP A 107 -6.21 9.63 8.90
C TRP A 107 -5.93 10.86 9.76
N GLN A 108 -5.59 10.68 11.03
CA GLN A 108 -5.20 11.76 11.94
C GLN A 108 -3.69 11.92 11.95
N GLY A 109 -3.20 13.14 11.69
CA GLY A 109 -1.77 13.42 11.73
C GLY A 109 -1.06 13.39 10.36
N PRO A 110 0.21 13.84 10.36
CA PRO A 110 0.93 14.14 9.12
C PRO A 110 1.63 12.93 8.46
N PHE A 111 1.78 11.80 9.17
CA PHE A 111 2.53 10.66 8.67
C PHE A 111 1.62 9.56 8.08
N LEU A 112 2.22 8.53 7.53
CA LEU A 112 1.50 7.42 6.87
C LEU A 112 0.51 6.73 7.81
N TRP A 113 0.86 6.58 9.08
CA TRP A 113 0.05 5.90 10.11
C TRP A 113 -0.42 6.86 11.21
N GLY A 114 -0.85 8.04 10.82
CA GLY A 114 -1.29 9.08 11.73
C GLY A 114 -0.11 9.86 12.29
N TYR A 115 0.23 9.65 13.55
CA TYR A 115 1.37 10.30 14.20
C TYR A 115 2.67 9.48 14.11
N THR A 116 2.67 8.35 13.40
CA THR A 116 3.83 7.49 13.16
C THR A 116 4.03 7.22 11.66
N GLY A 117 5.27 6.90 11.25
CA GLY A 117 5.60 6.56 9.88
C GLY A 117 5.40 5.06 9.56
N PHE A 118 5.13 4.22 10.55
CA PHE A 118 4.98 2.77 10.41
C PHE A 118 3.80 2.27 11.27
N PRO A 119 3.19 1.13 10.91
CA PRO A 119 2.09 0.56 11.67
C PRO A 119 2.57 0.08 13.04
N SER A 120 1.91 0.52 14.09
CA SER A 120 2.17 0.10 15.46
C SER A 120 0.88 0.04 16.23
N LEU A 121 0.80 -0.90 17.17
CA LEU A 121 -0.26 -0.88 18.16
C LEU A 121 0.00 0.30 19.10
N ILE A 122 -1.01 1.07 19.36
CA ILE A 122 -1.01 2.04 20.47
C ILE A 122 -1.40 1.23 21.69
N ASP A 123 -0.64 1.36 22.80
CA ASP A 123 -1.13 0.83 24.07
C ASP A 123 -2.54 1.36 24.27
N PRO A 124 -3.53 0.49 24.53
CA PRO A 124 -4.90 0.95 24.69
C PRO A 124 -4.89 1.98 25.82
N ILE A 125 -5.00 3.25 25.46
CA ILE A 125 -5.35 4.27 26.42
C ILE A 125 -6.68 3.79 27.01
N PRO A 126 -6.78 3.54 28.31
CA PRO A 126 -8.03 3.09 28.91
C PRO A 126 -9.13 4.02 28.39
N TRP A 127 -10.10 3.48 27.69
CA TRP A 127 -11.18 4.27 27.12
C TRP A 127 -11.89 5.00 28.28
N ASP A 128 -11.69 6.29 28.39
CA ASP A 128 -12.44 7.17 29.27
C ASP A 128 -13.50 7.85 28.40
N PRO A 129 -14.79 7.57 28.62
CA PRO A 129 -15.86 8.23 27.87
C PRO A 129 -15.83 9.77 27.99
N ASN A 130 -15.10 10.33 28.96
CA ASN A 130 -14.95 11.77 29.12
C ASN A 130 -13.75 12.34 28.34
N THR A 131 -12.81 11.52 27.86
CA THR A 131 -11.67 11.95 27.03
C THR A 131 -11.98 11.96 25.53
N ASP A 132 -13.13 11.47 25.11
CA ASP A 132 -13.64 11.60 23.73
C ASP A 132 -13.82 13.08 23.32
N GLN A 133 -13.82 14.01 24.28
CA GLN A 133 -13.79 15.47 24.05
C GLN A 133 -12.41 16.00 23.64
N LEU A 134 -11.32 15.27 23.84
CA LEU A 134 -9.96 15.64 23.39
C LEU A 134 -9.61 15.02 22.02
N ALA A 135 -10.36 14.04 21.59
CA ALA A 135 -10.34 13.54 20.19
C ALA A 135 -11.24 14.39 19.27
N GLY A 136 -11.55 15.59 19.71
CA GLY A 136 -12.52 16.47 19.07
C GLY A 136 -12.02 17.24 17.86
N THR A 137 -11.95 16.58 16.75
CA THR A 137 -12.61 17.12 15.57
C THR A 137 -13.98 16.45 15.51
N PRO A 138 -15.09 17.19 15.41
CA PRO A 138 -16.35 16.60 15.03
C PRO A 138 -16.06 15.83 13.74
N VAL A 139 -16.18 14.51 13.76
CA VAL A 139 -16.44 13.78 12.54
C VAL A 139 -17.80 14.33 12.14
N ASP A 140 -17.80 15.25 11.16
CA ASP A 140 -19.05 15.63 10.53
C ASP A 140 -19.79 14.31 10.30
N GLU A 141 -21.06 14.27 10.70
CA GLU A 141 -21.91 13.10 10.48
C GLU A 141 -22.03 12.89 8.97
N GLU A 142 -20.95 12.38 8.37
CA GLU A 142 -21.03 11.90 7.01
C GLU A 142 -21.99 10.72 7.01
N PRO A 143 -23.00 10.76 6.12
CA PRO A 143 -23.93 9.67 5.98
C PRO A 143 -23.15 8.39 5.73
N ALA A 144 -23.76 7.24 6.02
CA ALA A 144 -23.21 5.87 5.95
C ALA A 144 -22.66 5.46 4.55
N GLN A 145 -22.09 6.40 3.82
CA GLN A 145 -21.30 6.18 2.61
C GLN A 145 -19.92 5.74 3.04
N GLY A 146 -19.36 4.75 2.33
CA GLY A 146 -18.01 4.26 2.57
C GLY A 146 -16.97 5.39 2.53
N ASP A 147 -15.81 5.14 3.11
CA ASP A 147 -14.70 6.07 2.96
C ASP A 147 -14.35 6.20 1.46
N PRO A 148 -14.48 7.40 0.86
CA PRO A 148 -14.26 7.59 -0.57
C PRO A 148 -12.79 7.36 -0.98
N HIS A 149 -11.88 7.29 -0.02
CA HIS A 149 -10.44 7.11 -0.23
C HIS A 149 -9.94 5.70 0.08
N LEU A 150 -10.79 4.82 0.60
CA LEU A 150 -10.42 3.44 0.87
C LEU A 150 -10.82 2.55 -0.33
N ARG A 151 -9.80 1.99 -1.00
CA ARG A 151 -9.93 1.18 -2.21
C ARG A 151 -9.48 -0.24 -1.95
N THR A 152 -10.04 -1.19 -2.70
CA THR A 152 -9.48 -2.53 -2.72
C THR A 152 -8.50 -2.70 -3.89
N LYS A 153 -7.54 -3.59 -3.69
CA LYS A 153 -6.59 -3.96 -4.75
C LYS A 153 -7.34 -4.52 -5.97
N ASP A 154 -8.31 -5.40 -5.75
CA ASP A 154 -9.07 -6.05 -6.82
C ASP A 154 -9.93 -5.05 -7.60
N GLU A 155 -10.39 -3.98 -6.95
CA GLU A 155 -11.10 -2.89 -7.63
C GLU A 155 -10.18 -2.13 -8.60
N VAL A 156 -8.98 -1.76 -8.15
CA VAL A 156 -8.06 -0.89 -8.92
C VAL A 156 -7.26 -1.65 -9.99
N VAL A 157 -7.01 -2.93 -9.77
CA VAL A 157 -6.39 -3.78 -10.81
C VAL A 157 -7.30 -3.86 -12.04
N GLY A 158 -6.72 -3.52 -13.20
CA GLY A 158 -7.45 -3.45 -14.46
C GLY A 158 -7.92 -2.03 -14.84
N TYR A 159 -7.81 -1.03 -13.96
CA TYR A 159 -8.10 0.35 -14.32
C TYR A 159 -7.21 0.81 -15.47
N GLN A 160 -7.81 1.53 -16.41
CA GLN A 160 -7.09 2.11 -17.54
C GLN A 160 -6.16 3.24 -17.07
N ILE A 161 -4.97 3.32 -17.63
CA ILE A 161 -4.02 4.40 -17.31
C ILE A 161 -3.86 5.30 -18.53
N GLU A 162 -4.05 6.60 -18.27
CA GLU A 162 -3.97 7.65 -19.27
C GLU A 162 -2.82 8.61 -18.95
N ALA A 163 -1.86 8.69 -19.85
CA ALA A 163 -0.86 9.75 -19.89
C ALA A 163 -1.47 11.04 -20.45
N GLN A 164 -0.74 12.17 -20.38
CA GLN A 164 -1.20 13.46 -20.93
C GLN A 164 -1.54 13.42 -22.42
N ASP A 165 -0.91 12.54 -23.16
CA ASP A 165 -0.99 12.41 -24.63
C ASP A 165 -1.63 11.09 -25.11
N GLY A 166 -2.28 10.35 -24.21
CA GLY A 166 -3.11 9.18 -24.53
C GLY A 166 -2.95 7.97 -23.61
N GLY A 167 -3.75 6.95 -23.83
CA GLY A 167 -3.75 5.73 -23.05
C GLY A 167 -2.44 4.97 -23.13
N ILE A 168 -2.00 4.36 -22.02
CA ILE A 168 -0.74 3.60 -21.92
C ILE A 168 -0.92 2.14 -21.56
N GLY A 169 -2.10 1.76 -21.07
CA GLY A 169 -2.40 0.40 -20.65
C GLY A 169 -3.27 0.37 -19.43
N HIS A 170 -3.04 -0.59 -18.53
CA HIS A 170 -3.87 -0.75 -17.35
C HIS A 170 -3.03 -1.12 -16.11
N VAL A 171 -3.59 -0.87 -14.93
CA VAL A 171 -2.99 -1.30 -13.66
C VAL A 171 -2.95 -2.82 -13.62
N GLU A 172 -1.75 -3.37 -13.45
CA GLU A 172 -1.58 -4.82 -13.30
C GLU A 172 -1.37 -5.23 -11.86
N ASP A 173 -0.59 -4.46 -11.10
CA ASP A 173 -0.27 -4.77 -9.72
C ASP A 173 0.17 -3.50 -8.97
N LEU A 174 0.28 -3.62 -7.66
CA LEU A 174 0.79 -2.58 -6.77
C LEU A 174 1.97 -3.15 -5.98
N LEU A 175 3.09 -2.42 -5.92
CA LEU A 175 4.27 -2.83 -5.17
C LEU A 175 4.40 -2.01 -3.89
N PHE A 176 4.59 -2.67 -2.78
CA PHE A 176 4.64 -2.06 -1.46
C PHE A 176 5.92 -2.42 -0.68
N THR A 177 6.23 -1.64 0.34
CA THR A 177 7.28 -1.91 1.32
C THR A 177 6.70 -2.59 2.55
N LEU A 178 7.41 -3.56 3.12
CA LEU A 178 6.95 -4.28 4.33
C LEU A 178 7.09 -3.45 5.61
N GLN A 179 7.98 -2.47 5.61
CA GLN A 179 8.29 -1.69 6.80
C GLN A 179 7.11 -0.80 7.22
N ASP A 180 6.51 -0.13 6.28
CA ASP A 180 5.47 0.87 6.49
C ASP A 180 4.18 0.58 5.72
N TRP A 181 4.16 -0.49 4.90
CA TRP A 181 3.05 -0.90 4.05
C TRP A 181 2.64 0.17 3.02
N HIS A 182 3.59 1.03 2.68
CA HIS A 182 3.40 2.06 1.66
C HIS A 182 3.50 1.45 0.26
N ILE A 183 2.56 1.80 -0.62
CA ILE A 183 2.56 1.43 -2.02
C ILE A 183 3.49 2.38 -2.76
N ALA A 184 4.69 1.94 -3.03
CA ALA A 184 5.74 2.74 -3.64
C ALA A 184 5.66 2.78 -5.16
N ARG A 185 5.05 1.77 -5.83
CA ARG A 185 4.96 1.68 -7.29
C ARG A 185 3.67 1.01 -7.74
N ILE A 186 3.22 1.44 -8.91
CA ILE A 186 2.13 0.83 -9.67
C ILE A 186 2.74 0.13 -10.87
N VAL A 187 2.45 -1.15 -11.03
CA VAL A 187 2.85 -1.92 -12.20
C VAL A 187 1.80 -1.71 -13.29
N VAL A 188 2.26 -1.22 -14.43
CA VAL A 188 1.41 -0.96 -15.59
C VAL A 188 1.73 -1.96 -16.68
N ASN A 189 0.71 -2.66 -17.14
CA ASN A 189 0.79 -3.49 -18.34
C ASN A 189 0.49 -2.61 -19.55
N THR A 190 1.50 -2.42 -20.39
CA THR A 190 1.42 -1.54 -21.57
C THR A 190 1.05 -2.29 -22.84
N ARG A 191 0.37 -3.44 -22.73
CA ARG A 191 0.09 -4.37 -23.84
C ARG A 191 -0.44 -3.70 -25.12
N ASP A 192 -1.30 -2.68 -24.94
CA ASP A 192 -1.97 -2.04 -26.07
C ASP A 192 -1.10 -0.98 -26.77
N TRP A 193 0.01 -0.58 -26.15
CA TRP A 193 0.90 0.45 -26.64
C TRP A 193 2.36 -0.04 -26.84
N LEU A 194 2.94 -0.75 -25.87
CA LEU A 194 4.25 -1.39 -25.92
C LEU A 194 4.11 -2.88 -25.59
N PRO A 195 3.78 -3.74 -26.57
CA PRO A 195 3.46 -5.14 -26.31
C PRO A 195 4.54 -5.89 -25.54
N GLY A 196 4.13 -6.56 -24.44
CA GLY A 196 5.00 -7.40 -23.64
C GLY A 196 5.86 -6.65 -22.63
N ARG A 197 5.69 -5.34 -22.48
CA ARG A 197 6.43 -4.53 -21.52
C ARG A 197 5.57 -4.15 -20.31
N HIS A 198 6.19 -4.19 -19.13
CA HIS A 198 5.63 -3.66 -17.89
C HIS A 198 6.50 -2.49 -17.45
N VAL A 199 5.86 -1.41 -17.01
CA VAL A 199 6.56 -0.23 -16.48
C VAL A 199 6.09 0.07 -15.08
N LEU A 200 6.93 0.77 -14.32
CA LEU A 200 6.62 1.20 -12.96
C LEU A 200 6.29 2.70 -12.96
N ILE A 201 5.18 3.04 -12.33
CA ILE A 201 4.78 4.42 -12.10
C ILE A 201 4.76 4.68 -10.59
N SER A 202 5.29 5.82 -10.17
CA SER A 202 5.17 6.28 -8.79
C SER A 202 3.76 6.82 -8.53
N PRO A 203 3.16 6.58 -7.35
CA PRO A 203 1.91 7.21 -6.94
C PRO A 203 1.92 8.73 -7.03
N GLU A 204 3.06 9.39 -6.80
CA GLU A 204 3.19 10.84 -6.94
C GLU A 204 2.98 11.35 -8.38
N ALA A 205 3.11 10.47 -9.37
CA ALA A 205 2.83 10.82 -10.76
C ALA A 205 1.34 10.77 -11.10
N ILE A 206 0.48 10.34 -10.18
CA ILE A 206 -0.96 10.27 -10.39
C ILE A 206 -1.56 11.67 -10.24
N ALA A 207 -2.27 12.09 -11.27
CA ALA A 207 -3.05 13.31 -11.28
C ALA A 207 -4.44 13.08 -10.68
N GLU A 208 -5.05 11.94 -11.01
CA GLU A 208 -6.41 11.59 -10.61
C GLU A 208 -6.63 10.08 -10.70
N LEU A 209 -7.35 9.54 -9.72
CA LEU A 209 -7.87 8.18 -9.74
C LEU A 209 -9.41 8.27 -9.72
N SER A 210 -10.04 7.86 -10.81
CA SER A 210 -11.49 7.84 -10.95
C SER A 210 -12.04 6.43 -10.85
N TRP A 211 -12.81 6.16 -9.81
CA TRP A 211 -13.50 4.88 -9.65
C TRP A 211 -14.73 4.76 -10.57
N GLU A 212 -15.39 5.88 -10.89
CA GLU A 212 -16.54 5.90 -11.80
C GLU A 212 -16.11 5.54 -13.23
N GLU A 213 -15.00 6.13 -13.69
CA GLU A 213 -14.44 5.89 -15.01
C GLU A 213 -13.51 4.67 -15.05
N LYS A 214 -13.19 4.09 -13.90
CA LYS A 214 -12.19 3.01 -13.74
C LYS A 214 -10.88 3.37 -14.44
N SER A 215 -10.39 4.58 -14.19
CA SER A 215 -9.22 5.15 -14.83
C SER A 215 -8.27 5.82 -13.84
N VAL A 216 -6.99 5.84 -14.22
CA VAL A 216 -5.91 6.53 -13.52
C VAL A 216 -5.27 7.48 -14.51
N ARG A 217 -5.33 8.78 -14.26
CA ARG A 217 -4.62 9.80 -15.04
C ARG A 217 -3.29 10.14 -14.40
N VAL A 218 -2.24 10.24 -15.20
CA VAL A 218 -0.90 10.57 -14.73
C VAL A 218 -0.38 11.86 -15.35
N TYR A 219 0.48 12.60 -14.61
CA TYR A 219 1.10 13.82 -15.09
C TYR A 219 2.16 13.60 -16.18
N ALA A 220 2.62 12.35 -16.38
CA ALA A 220 3.65 12.02 -17.34
C ALA A 220 3.10 11.87 -18.76
N SER A 221 3.95 12.15 -19.75
CA SER A 221 3.71 11.84 -21.17
C SER A 221 4.05 10.36 -21.46
N ARG A 222 3.56 9.84 -22.59
CA ARG A 222 3.93 8.50 -23.09
C ARG A 222 5.45 8.35 -23.24
N ALA A 223 6.13 9.36 -23.78
CA ALA A 223 7.58 9.31 -23.99
C ALA A 223 8.37 9.19 -22.69
N GLU A 224 7.93 9.88 -21.63
CA GLU A 224 8.53 9.76 -20.29
C GLU A 224 8.31 8.36 -19.71
N ILE A 225 7.11 7.81 -19.85
CA ILE A 225 6.78 6.46 -19.37
C ILE A 225 7.54 5.39 -20.17
N GLU A 226 7.68 5.57 -21.50
CA GLU A 226 8.47 4.68 -22.33
C GLU A 226 9.95 4.61 -21.91
N SER A 227 10.49 5.73 -21.43
CA SER A 227 11.85 5.82 -20.90
C SER A 227 12.05 5.21 -19.51
N SER A 228 10.96 4.85 -18.83
CA SER A 228 11.02 4.24 -17.49
C SER A 228 11.62 2.83 -17.55
N PRO A 229 12.30 2.37 -16.50
CA PRO A 229 12.82 1.01 -16.44
C PRO A 229 11.72 -0.03 -16.63
N GLU A 230 12.05 -1.08 -17.39
CA GLU A 230 11.17 -2.23 -17.54
C GLU A 230 11.11 -3.01 -16.21
N TYR A 231 9.91 -3.41 -15.83
CA TYR A 231 9.67 -4.22 -14.64
C TYR A 231 9.65 -5.72 -15.00
N ASP A 232 10.51 -6.50 -14.35
CA ASP A 232 10.46 -7.96 -14.36
C ASP A 232 9.97 -8.46 -12.98
N SER A 233 8.80 -9.09 -12.94
CA SER A 233 8.21 -9.63 -11.72
C SER A 233 9.06 -10.70 -11.04
N ARG A 234 9.97 -11.34 -11.78
CA ARG A 234 10.93 -12.33 -11.25
C ARG A 234 12.10 -11.67 -10.51
N ARG A 235 12.31 -10.37 -10.73
CA ARG A 235 13.35 -9.58 -10.11
C ARG A 235 12.77 -8.25 -9.64
N PRO A 236 12.00 -8.26 -8.53
CA PRO A 236 11.43 -7.01 -8.01
C PRO A 236 12.55 -6.02 -7.67
N PRO A 237 12.36 -4.72 -7.95
CA PRO A 237 13.37 -3.71 -7.71
C PRO A 237 13.69 -3.60 -6.21
N GLU A 238 14.92 -3.23 -5.89
CA GLU A 238 15.30 -2.84 -4.54
C GLU A 238 14.69 -1.47 -4.21
N GLU A 239 14.54 -1.14 -2.91
CA GLU A 239 13.92 0.12 -2.47
C GLU A 239 14.66 1.35 -3.02
N GLU A 240 15.99 1.30 -3.09
CA GLU A 240 16.82 2.37 -3.65
C GLU A 240 16.59 2.64 -5.14
N GLU A 241 16.23 1.61 -5.91
CA GLU A 241 15.83 1.77 -7.32
C GLU A 241 14.40 2.29 -7.45
N ALA A 242 13.58 2.03 -6.46
CA ALA A 242 12.18 2.45 -6.43
C ALA A 242 12.02 3.95 -6.18
N ASP A 243 12.93 4.60 -5.47
CA ASP A 243 12.88 6.03 -5.12
C ASP A 243 13.32 6.98 -6.25
N ARG A 244 13.68 6.45 -7.43
CA ARG A 244 14.11 7.29 -8.54
C ARG A 244 12.91 7.82 -9.33
N PRO A 245 12.78 9.14 -9.47
CA PRO A 245 11.74 9.70 -10.33
C PRO A 245 11.91 9.23 -11.78
N PRO A 246 10.81 9.03 -12.53
CA PRO A 246 10.86 8.68 -13.93
C PRO A 246 11.69 9.72 -14.70
N GLY A 247 12.67 9.26 -15.49
CA GLY A 247 13.54 10.14 -16.28
C GLY A 247 14.86 10.58 -15.64
N SER A 248 15.15 10.23 -14.38
CA SER A 248 16.46 10.50 -13.79
C SER A 248 17.54 9.63 -14.44
N ARG A 249 18.34 10.23 -15.33
CA ARG A 249 19.57 9.62 -15.84
C ARG A 249 20.51 9.37 -14.64
N ILE A 250 21.06 8.15 -14.57
CA ILE A 250 22.19 7.84 -13.70
C ILE A 250 23.34 8.73 -14.17
N ILE A 251 23.59 9.83 -13.46
CA ILE A 251 24.87 10.51 -13.56
C ILE A 251 25.81 9.68 -12.69
N PRO A 252 26.79 8.96 -13.26
CA PRO A 252 27.75 8.24 -12.44
C PRO A 252 28.46 9.25 -11.53
N PRO A 253 28.82 8.89 -10.30
CA PRO A 253 29.54 9.80 -9.43
C PRO A 253 30.78 10.31 -10.16
N LEU A 254 30.94 11.64 -10.21
CA LEU A 254 32.10 12.31 -10.74
C LEU A 254 33.31 11.73 -10.00
N ASN A 255 34.17 11.04 -10.75
CA ASN A 255 35.39 10.48 -10.25
C ASN A 255 36.40 11.64 -10.03
N LEU A 256 36.38 12.21 -8.83
CA LEU A 256 37.26 13.33 -8.41
C LEU A 256 38.72 12.92 -8.22
N ASN A 257 39.13 11.73 -8.69
CA ASN A 257 40.49 11.20 -8.50
C ASN A 257 41.34 11.13 -9.79
N SER A 258 41.13 12.03 -10.74
CA SER A 258 42.04 12.11 -11.89
C SER A 258 42.47 13.55 -12.18
N GLU A 259 43.18 14.18 -11.22
CA GLU A 259 44.15 15.23 -11.52
C GLU A 259 45.08 15.39 -10.31
N GLY A 260 46.20 14.70 -10.36
CA GLY A 260 47.24 14.80 -9.36
C GLY A 260 48.56 14.19 -9.85
N GLY A 261 49.32 14.97 -10.61
CA GLY A 261 50.77 14.78 -10.56
C GLY A 261 51.46 14.14 -11.75
N GLU A 262 51.93 14.95 -12.67
CA GLU A 262 53.25 14.76 -13.21
C GLU A 262 53.86 16.14 -13.53
N GLY A 263 54.42 16.71 -12.52
CA GLY A 263 55.38 17.79 -12.65
C GLY A 263 56.76 17.26 -13.01
N SER A 264 57.10 17.23 -14.30
CA SER A 264 58.43 16.94 -14.77
C SER A 264 59.37 18.08 -14.43
N ASN A 265 60.29 17.81 -13.48
CA ASN A 265 61.43 18.65 -13.17
C ASN A 265 62.55 18.29 -14.14
N ARG A 266 62.92 19.18 -15.08
CA ARG A 266 64.17 19.19 -15.76
C ARG A 266 64.76 20.59 -15.72
N ARG A 267 65.92 20.71 -15.06
CA ARG A 267 66.92 21.73 -15.20
C ARG A 267 68.23 21.11 -15.73
N PRO A 268 69.15 21.98 -16.06
CA PRO A 268 69.36 22.76 -17.25
C PRO A 268 70.32 22.13 -18.15
#